data_749fc4d79bc143ccd5fc03f898c8e604
#
_entry.id   749fc4d79bc143ccd5fc03f898c8e604
#
_cell.length_a   1.000
_cell.length_b   1.000
_cell.length_c   1.000
_cell.angle_alpha   90.00
_cell.angle_beta   90.00
_cell.angle_gamma   90.00
#
_symmetry.space_group_name_H-M   'P 1'
#
loop_
_entity.id
_entity.type
_entity.pdbx_description
1 polymer ?
#
loop_
_entity_poly.entity_id
_entity_poly.type
_entity_poly.pdbx_seq_one_letter_code
_entity_poly.pdbx_strand_id
1 'polypeptide(L)'
;NGDGTLKAEYTFDAIKLTSILSNKTGLTSSFAPNDRYTVPSDLEVTLTYSDGTTEVVPYNQFSSHNLSLVIGADTSSAVDLPAHLTLGNNNQTVYVKYSGTDTNDGNPKYQAIDTITVANAKISTAQVSITYPKPGETPDTAATVPSDANYTAEVTWQDSDGTDVSGNFEYDKAYNAIITIKPNTGYALDNTNGVALTVKDKTAANPGANKTATIASDDIDIDGNGEKTVSFDATASTPISASISDSFDLYDKNDVNITL
;
A
#
# COMPACT_ATOMS: atom_id res chain seq x y z
N ASN A 1 -59.73 -4.32 -67.13
CA ASN A 1 -60.14 -4.65 -65.77
C ASN A 1 -58.89 -5.04 -64.98
N GLY A 2 -58.28 -4.05 -64.36
CA GLY A 2 -57.16 -4.30 -63.44
C GLY A 2 -57.72 -4.57 -62.07
N ASP A 3 -57.55 -5.77 -61.57
CA ASP A 3 -57.76 -6.07 -60.19
C ASP A 3 -56.65 -5.42 -59.36
N GLY A 4 -56.95 -4.21 -58.88
CA GLY A 4 -56.03 -3.45 -58.02
C GLY A 4 -56.08 -3.94 -56.60
N THR A 5 -55.42 -5.06 -56.34
CA THR A 5 -55.15 -5.48 -54.96
C THR A 5 -54.16 -4.51 -54.33
N LEU A 6 -54.65 -3.56 -53.55
CA LEU A 6 -53.83 -2.75 -52.67
C LEU A 6 -53.19 -3.63 -51.59
N LYS A 7 -51.93 -3.96 -51.75
CA LYS A 7 -51.12 -4.52 -50.66
C LYS A 7 -50.64 -3.38 -49.80
N ALA A 8 -51.20 -3.22 -48.60
CA ALA A 8 -50.60 -2.37 -47.57
C ALA A 8 -49.37 -3.11 -47.03
N GLU A 9 -48.19 -2.64 -47.35
CA GLU A 9 -46.94 -3.07 -46.68
C GLU A 9 -46.83 -2.24 -45.38
N TYR A 10 -47.01 -2.93 -44.27
CA TYR A 10 -46.73 -2.38 -42.96
C TYR A 10 -45.26 -2.66 -42.61
N THR A 11 -44.41 -1.62 -42.59
CA THR A 11 -43.10 -1.69 -42.01
C THR A 11 -43.23 -1.36 -40.52
N PHE A 12 -42.98 -2.34 -39.68
CA PHE A 12 -42.84 -2.07 -38.26
C PHE A 12 -41.37 -1.69 -37.98
N ASP A 13 -41.13 -0.48 -37.53
CA ASP A 13 -39.84 -0.12 -37.02
C ASP A 13 -39.54 -0.95 -35.77
N ALA A 14 -38.37 -1.58 -35.71
CA ALA A 14 -37.98 -2.33 -34.54
C ALA A 14 -37.83 -1.33 -33.35
N ILE A 15 -38.38 -1.74 -32.21
CA ILE A 15 -38.20 -1.00 -30.97
C ILE A 15 -36.70 -1.02 -30.62
N LYS A 16 -36.13 0.17 -30.38
CA LYS A 16 -34.69 0.32 -30.13
C LYS A 16 -34.45 1.01 -28.79
N LEU A 17 -33.36 0.62 -28.12
CA LEU A 17 -32.91 1.30 -26.92
C LEU A 17 -32.43 2.72 -27.24
N THR A 18 -32.96 3.70 -26.53
CA THR A 18 -32.62 5.12 -26.68
C THR A 18 -31.70 5.62 -25.57
N SER A 19 -31.91 5.15 -24.33
CA SER A 19 -31.08 5.55 -23.18
C SER A 19 -31.06 4.51 -22.08
N ILE A 20 -30.04 4.62 -21.24
CA ILE A 20 -29.91 3.91 -19.97
C ILE A 20 -29.75 4.95 -18.86
N LEU A 21 -30.37 4.71 -17.72
CA LEU A 21 -30.26 5.57 -16.53
C LEU A 21 -30.11 4.71 -15.28
N SER A 22 -29.03 4.89 -14.55
CA SER A 22 -28.79 4.19 -13.27
C SER A 22 -29.42 4.96 -12.10
N ASN A 23 -29.93 4.23 -11.12
CA ASN A 23 -30.34 4.77 -9.82
C ASN A 23 -29.14 5.18 -8.95
N LYS A 24 -27.92 4.82 -9.35
CA LYS A 24 -26.65 5.21 -8.72
C LYS A 24 -25.86 6.07 -9.68
N THR A 25 -25.49 7.27 -9.24
CA THR A 25 -24.65 8.21 -9.98
C THR A 25 -23.83 9.04 -8.99
N GLY A 26 -22.61 9.43 -9.39
CA GLY A 26 -21.76 10.31 -8.57
C GLY A 26 -21.23 9.67 -7.31
N LEU A 27 -21.15 8.34 -7.26
CA LEU A 27 -20.49 7.64 -6.15
C LEU A 27 -18.98 7.90 -6.19
N THR A 28 -18.35 7.81 -5.02
CA THR A 28 -16.91 7.83 -4.86
C THR A 28 -16.50 6.70 -3.93
N SER A 29 -15.86 5.69 -4.47
CA SER A 29 -15.46 4.48 -3.72
C SER A 29 -13.96 4.38 -3.62
N SER A 30 -13.45 3.90 -2.48
CA SER A 30 -12.01 3.76 -2.22
C SER A 30 -11.65 2.30 -1.97
N PHE A 31 -10.56 1.86 -2.56
CA PHE A 31 -10.08 0.49 -2.55
C PHE A 31 -8.57 0.43 -2.32
N ALA A 32 -8.09 -0.67 -1.74
CA ALA A 32 -6.68 -1.03 -1.80
C ALA A 32 -6.37 -1.76 -3.13
N PRO A 33 -5.10 -1.77 -3.57
CA PRO A 33 -4.69 -2.62 -4.69
C PRO A 33 -5.04 -4.09 -4.40
N ASN A 34 -5.52 -4.78 -5.44
CA ASN A 34 -5.99 -6.16 -5.41
C ASN A 34 -7.38 -6.37 -4.76
N ASP A 35 -8.03 -5.34 -4.23
CA ASP A 35 -9.44 -5.43 -3.85
C ASP A 35 -10.32 -5.66 -5.08
N ARG A 36 -11.50 -6.23 -4.86
CA ARG A 36 -12.54 -6.31 -5.88
C ARG A 36 -13.50 -5.15 -5.77
N TYR A 37 -13.93 -4.63 -6.90
CA TYR A 37 -14.99 -3.62 -6.89
C TYR A 37 -16.24 -4.17 -6.23
N THR A 38 -16.75 -3.43 -5.24
CA THR A 38 -17.98 -3.78 -4.54
C THR A 38 -19.16 -3.10 -5.25
N VAL A 39 -19.95 -3.91 -5.93
CA VAL A 39 -21.15 -3.43 -6.62
C VAL A 39 -22.19 -2.96 -5.58
N PRO A 40 -22.77 -1.76 -5.72
CA PRO A 40 -23.87 -1.34 -4.85
C PRO A 40 -25.01 -2.37 -4.84
N SER A 41 -25.45 -2.77 -3.66
CA SER A 41 -26.41 -3.90 -3.49
C SER A 41 -27.77 -3.67 -4.12
N ASP A 42 -28.14 -2.40 -4.28
CA ASP A 42 -29.41 -1.95 -4.84
C ASP A 42 -29.23 -1.22 -6.18
N LEU A 43 -28.17 -1.58 -6.93
CA LEU A 43 -27.94 -1.04 -8.27
C LEU A 43 -29.01 -1.54 -9.24
N GLU A 44 -29.70 -0.58 -9.86
CA GLU A 44 -30.71 -0.79 -10.90
C GLU A 44 -30.50 0.18 -12.06
N VAL A 45 -30.90 -0.25 -13.24
CA VAL A 45 -30.84 0.56 -14.46
C VAL A 45 -32.21 0.60 -15.11
N THR A 46 -32.67 1.80 -15.44
CA THR A 46 -33.85 1.99 -16.28
C THR A 46 -33.41 2.05 -17.75
N LEU A 47 -33.89 1.12 -18.55
CA LEU A 47 -33.78 1.12 -20.00
C LEU A 47 -34.98 1.89 -20.58
N THR A 48 -34.76 2.80 -21.54
CA THR A 48 -35.81 3.51 -22.24
C THR A 48 -35.75 3.20 -23.71
N TYR A 49 -36.87 2.85 -24.30
CA TYR A 49 -37.00 2.43 -25.70
C TYR A 49 -37.62 3.47 -26.59
N SER A 50 -37.52 3.33 -27.91
CA SER A 50 -37.97 4.29 -28.93
C SER A 50 -39.47 4.46 -28.98
N ASP A 51 -40.23 3.49 -28.48
CA ASP A 51 -41.69 3.56 -28.34
C ASP A 51 -42.15 4.25 -27.04
N GLY A 52 -41.19 4.73 -26.22
CA GLY A 52 -41.46 5.37 -24.92
C GLY A 52 -41.65 4.40 -23.77
N THR A 53 -41.57 3.09 -24.00
CA THR A 53 -41.60 2.11 -22.89
C THR A 53 -40.31 2.13 -22.10
N THR A 54 -40.42 1.73 -20.84
CA THR A 54 -39.25 1.62 -19.93
C THR A 54 -39.24 0.28 -19.21
N GLU A 55 -38.06 -0.18 -18.90
CA GLU A 55 -37.80 -1.41 -18.13
C GLU A 55 -36.78 -1.12 -17.04
N VAL A 56 -37.04 -1.55 -15.81
CA VAL A 56 -36.09 -1.49 -14.68
C VAL A 56 -35.40 -2.82 -14.51
N VAL A 57 -34.09 -2.85 -14.65
CA VAL A 57 -33.26 -4.03 -14.59
C VAL A 57 -32.36 -3.97 -13.35
N PRO A 58 -32.56 -4.84 -12.35
CA PRO A 58 -31.66 -4.96 -11.21
C PRO A 58 -30.35 -5.61 -11.62
N TYR A 59 -29.26 -5.35 -10.86
CA TYR A 59 -27.91 -5.80 -11.19
C TYR A 59 -27.79 -7.30 -11.44
N ASN A 60 -28.51 -8.12 -10.68
CA ASN A 60 -28.49 -9.58 -10.84
C ASN A 60 -29.08 -10.08 -12.17
N GLN A 61 -29.74 -9.20 -12.95
CA GLN A 61 -30.26 -9.49 -14.28
C GLN A 61 -29.48 -8.81 -15.41
N PHE A 62 -28.39 -8.11 -15.12
CA PHE A 62 -27.64 -7.37 -16.12
C PHE A 62 -27.20 -8.23 -17.30
N SER A 63 -26.66 -9.43 -17.04
CA SER A 63 -26.17 -10.32 -18.09
C SER A 63 -27.24 -10.76 -19.10
N SER A 64 -28.51 -10.91 -18.66
CA SER A 64 -29.63 -11.27 -19.53
C SER A 64 -30.17 -10.09 -20.36
N HIS A 65 -29.74 -8.86 -20.01
CA HIS A 65 -30.19 -7.60 -20.67
C HIS A 65 -29.03 -6.89 -21.38
N ASN A 66 -27.96 -7.60 -21.73
CA ASN A 66 -26.77 -7.03 -22.37
C ASN A 66 -26.12 -5.88 -21.57
N LEU A 67 -26.32 -5.86 -20.27
CA LEU A 67 -25.72 -4.90 -19.35
C LEU A 67 -24.49 -5.49 -18.66
N SER A 68 -23.49 -4.69 -18.45
CA SER A 68 -22.28 -5.00 -17.67
C SER A 68 -21.77 -3.78 -16.93
N LEU A 69 -20.88 -4.01 -15.95
CA LEU A 69 -20.09 -2.94 -15.35
C LEU A 69 -18.70 -2.95 -15.94
N VAL A 70 -18.18 -1.77 -16.29
CA VAL A 70 -16.83 -1.63 -16.85
C VAL A 70 -16.12 -0.44 -16.22
N ILE A 71 -14.79 -0.52 -16.12
CA ILE A 71 -13.93 0.62 -15.80
C ILE A 71 -13.48 1.25 -17.10
N GLY A 72 -13.67 2.55 -17.26
CA GLY A 72 -13.37 3.27 -18.49
C GLY A 72 -14.46 3.11 -19.55
N ALA A 73 -14.76 4.18 -20.25
CA ALA A 73 -15.78 4.21 -21.34
C ALA A 73 -15.21 3.79 -22.70
N ASP A 74 -13.89 3.74 -22.84
CA ASP A 74 -13.25 3.33 -24.09
C ASP A 74 -13.37 1.81 -24.27
N THR A 75 -13.98 1.41 -25.37
CA THR A 75 -14.26 0.02 -25.68
C THR A 75 -13.03 -0.86 -25.88
N SER A 76 -11.85 -0.26 -26.14
CA SER A 76 -10.61 -1.01 -26.38
C SER A 76 -9.83 -1.34 -25.09
N SER A 77 -10.10 -0.62 -24.01
CA SER A 77 -9.37 -0.73 -22.74
C SER A 77 -10.28 -0.97 -21.53
N ALA A 78 -11.59 -1.12 -21.76
CA ALA A 78 -12.55 -1.33 -20.68
C ALA A 78 -12.30 -2.67 -19.98
N VAL A 79 -12.23 -2.65 -18.66
CA VAL A 79 -12.08 -3.83 -17.81
C VAL A 79 -13.45 -4.22 -17.27
N ASP A 80 -13.91 -5.44 -17.57
CA ASP A 80 -15.16 -5.95 -17.03
C ASP A 80 -15.08 -6.18 -15.53
N LEU A 81 -16.09 -5.72 -14.80
CA LEU A 81 -16.22 -5.91 -13.36
C LEU A 81 -17.15 -7.08 -13.02
N PRO A 82 -16.93 -7.74 -11.85
CA PRO A 82 -15.96 -7.42 -10.82
C PRO A 82 -14.57 -8.01 -11.13
N ALA A 83 -13.57 -7.16 -11.29
CA ALA A 83 -12.17 -7.53 -11.44
C ALA A 83 -11.37 -7.08 -10.20
N HIS A 84 -10.16 -7.61 -10.05
CA HIS A 84 -9.21 -7.09 -9.08
C HIS A 84 -8.69 -5.73 -9.54
N LEU A 85 -8.75 -4.74 -8.65
CA LEU A 85 -8.32 -3.38 -8.92
C LEU A 85 -6.81 -3.25 -8.75
N THR A 86 -6.21 -2.40 -9.57
CA THR A 86 -4.79 -2.06 -9.53
C THR A 86 -4.61 -0.56 -9.33
N LEU A 87 -3.41 -0.10 -8.99
CA LEU A 87 -3.10 1.34 -8.94
C LEU A 87 -3.38 2.05 -10.27
N GLY A 88 -3.33 1.34 -11.41
CA GLY A 88 -3.70 1.86 -12.72
C GLY A 88 -5.19 2.19 -12.86
N ASN A 89 -6.04 1.68 -11.98
CA ASN A 89 -7.46 2.00 -11.93
C ASN A 89 -7.77 3.23 -11.06
N ASN A 90 -6.77 3.85 -10.43
CA ASN A 90 -6.96 5.04 -9.60
C ASN A 90 -7.55 6.20 -10.42
N ASN A 91 -8.54 6.90 -9.83
CA ASN A 91 -9.28 8.00 -10.44
C ASN A 91 -10.03 7.65 -11.74
N GLN A 92 -10.31 6.36 -11.97
CA GLN A 92 -11.10 5.95 -13.13
C GLN A 92 -12.59 5.89 -12.80
N THR A 93 -13.40 6.07 -13.84
CA THR A 93 -14.87 6.03 -13.74
C THR A 93 -15.38 4.64 -14.04
N VAL A 94 -16.31 4.16 -13.21
CA VAL A 94 -17.09 2.93 -13.44
C VAL A 94 -18.37 3.31 -14.16
N TYR A 95 -18.66 2.55 -15.21
CA TYR A 95 -19.86 2.72 -16.03
C TYR A 95 -20.72 1.46 -16.01
N VAL A 96 -22.03 1.68 -16.07
CA VAL A 96 -22.93 0.67 -16.65
C VAL A 96 -22.82 0.79 -18.16
N LYS A 97 -22.58 -0.33 -18.82
CA LYS A 97 -22.49 -0.47 -20.28
C LYS A 97 -23.62 -1.33 -20.79
N TYR A 98 -24.33 -0.87 -21.81
CA TYR A 98 -25.23 -1.69 -22.61
C TYR A 98 -24.54 -2.05 -23.94
N SER A 99 -24.46 -3.34 -24.25
CA SER A 99 -23.73 -3.87 -25.40
C SER A 99 -24.67 -4.44 -26.50
N GLY A 100 -25.99 -4.31 -26.35
CA GLY A 100 -26.95 -4.75 -27.36
C GLY A 100 -26.80 -3.97 -28.68
N THR A 101 -27.15 -4.61 -29.78
CA THR A 101 -27.10 -4.04 -31.15
C THR A 101 -28.38 -3.31 -31.54
N ASP A 102 -29.39 -3.36 -30.69
CA ASP A 102 -30.73 -2.76 -30.87
C ASP A 102 -30.82 -1.32 -30.37
N THR A 103 -29.70 -0.62 -30.29
CA THR A 103 -29.66 0.81 -29.97
C THR A 103 -30.08 1.66 -31.17
N ASN A 104 -30.63 2.83 -30.93
CA ASN A 104 -31.13 3.74 -31.98
C ASN A 104 -30.01 4.23 -32.94
N ASP A 105 -28.77 4.26 -32.51
CA ASP A 105 -27.60 4.68 -33.29
C ASP A 105 -26.60 3.54 -33.58
N GLY A 106 -26.92 2.30 -33.18
CA GLY A 106 -26.08 1.14 -33.34
C GLY A 106 -24.85 1.07 -32.42
N ASN A 107 -24.72 2.03 -31.47
CA ASN A 107 -23.57 2.12 -30.56
C ASN A 107 -23.92 1.67 -29.15
N PRO A 108 -22.98 1.13 -28.38
CA PRO A 108 -23.15 0.87 -26.95
C PRO A 108 -23.54 2.13 -26.20
N LYS A 109 -24.33 1.98 -25.13
CA LYS A 109 -24.68 3.08 -24.22
C LYS A 109 -23.90 2.94 -22.93
N TYR A 110 -23.49 4.06 -22.36
CA TYR A 110 -22.72 4.14 -21.11
C TYR A 110 -23.37 5.11 -20.14
N GLN A 111 -23.44 4.73 -18.88
CA GLN A 111 -23.85 5.60 -17.77
C GLN A 111 -22.81 5.55 -16.67
N ALA A 112 -22.19 6.67 -16.37
CA ALA A 112 -21.25 6.77 -15.25
C ALA A 112 -21.99 6.61 -13.92
N ILE A 113 -21.45 5.82 -13.01
CA ILE A 113 -22.03 5.54 -11.70
C ILE A 113 -21.10 5.84 -10.55
N ASP A 114 -19.79 5.61 -10.70
CA ASP A 114 -18.83 5.71 -9.63
C ASP A 114 -17.48 6.25 -10.14
N THR A 115 -16.73 6.95 -9.28
CA THR A 115 -15.32 7.25 -9.49
C THR A 115 -14.52 6.54 -8.42
N ILE A 116 -13.66 5.61 -8.83
CA ILE A 116 -12.89 4.79 -7.89
C ILE A 116 -11.53 5.42 -7.58
N THR A 117 -11.14 5.35 -6.31
CA THR A 117 -9.79 5.66 -5.86
C THR A 117 -9.11 4.36 -5.45
N VAL A 118 -7.94 4.07 -6.01
CA VAL A 118 -7.13 2.90 -5.64
C VAL A 118 -5.77 3.38 -5.17
N ALA A 119 -5.48 3.19 -3.88
CA ALA A 119 -4.25 3.67 -3.27
C ALA A 119 -3.73 2.68 -2.22
N ASN A 120 -2.41 2.63 -2.06
CA ASN A 120 -1.78 1.89 -0.97
C ASN A 120 -2.19 2.47 0.38
N ALA A 121 -2.42 1.61 1.37
CA ALA A 121 -2.63 2.03 2.74
C ALA A 121 -1.35 2.68 3.29
N LYS A 122 -1.49 3.81 3.98
CA LYS A 122 -0.35 4.58 4.49
C LYS A 122 0.15 4.03 5.81
N ILE A 123 1.47 3.86 5.93
CA ILE A 123 2.20 3.54 7.15
C ILE A 123 2.78 4.85 7.67
N SER A 124 2.26 5.37 8.77
CA SER A 124 2.74 6.60 9.43
C SER A 124 3.61 6.33 10.66
N THR A 125 3.66 5.09 11.13
CA THR A 125 4.49 4.66 12.26
C THR A 125 5.16 3.34 11.96
N ALA A 126 6.43 3.20 12.32
CA ALA A 126 7.18 1.95 12.18
C ALA A 126 7.98 1.65 13.47
N GLN A 127 8.09 0.37 13.79
CA GLN A 127 8.93 -0.12 14.88
C GLN A 127 9.86 -1.20 14.34
N VAL A 128 11.15 -1.05 14.64
CA VAL A 128 12.20 -2.01 14.25
C VAL A 128 13.01 -2.37 15.48
N SER A 129 13.30 -3.65 15.66
CA SER A 129 14.20 -4.12 16.71
C SER A 129 15.49 -4.63 16.06
N ILE A 130 16.63 -4.12 16.54
CA ILE A 130 18.00 -4.45 16.11
C ILE A 130 18.85 -4.73 17.34
N THR A 131 19.98 -5.42 17.18
CA THR A 131 20.96 -5.53 18.25
C THR A 131 21.81 -4.27 18.27
N TYR A 132 21.83 -3.54 19.40
CA TYR A 132 22.63 -2.32 19.52
C TYR A 132 24.13 -2.66 19.54
N PRO A 133 25.00 -1.74 19.04
CA PRO A 133 26.43 -2.00 18.96
C PRO A 133 27.03 -2.19 20.34
N LYS A 134 27.83 -3.26 20.47
CA LYS A 134 28.64 -3.52 21.66
C LYS A 134 30.08 -3.76 21.23
N PRO A 135 31.05 -3.09 21.85
CA PRO A 135 32.46 -3.28 21.53
C PRO A 135 32.87 -4.73 21.63
N GLY A 136 33.61 -5.20 20.62
CA GLY A 136 34.08 -6.61 20.51
C GLY A 136 33.07 -7.56 19.86
N GLU A 137 31.79 -7.15 19.65
CA GLU A 137 30.77 -7.97 18.97
C GLU A 137 30.69 -7.63 17.48
N THR A 138 30.34 -8.62 16.67
CA THR A 138 30.10 -8.45 15.23
C THR A 138 28.76 -7.73 15.02
N PRO A 139 28.66 -6.83 14.05
CA PRO A 139 27.39 -6.22 13.68
C PRO A 139 26.31 -7.24 13.33
N ASP A 140 25.15 -7.16 14.01
CA ASP A 140 23.98 -7.94 13.63
C ASP A 140 23.25 -7.20 12.50
N THR A 141 23.10 -7.85 11.35
CA THR A 141 22.38 -7.31 10.19
C THR A 141 20.91 -7.73 10.15
N ALA A 142 20.46 -8.54 11.10
CA ALA A 142 19.06 -8.95 11.19
C ALA A 142 18.23 -7.87 11.88
N ALA A 143 17.24 -7.32 11.18
CA ALA A 143 16.20 -6.50 11.77
C ALA A 143 14.93 -7.33 12.00
N THR A 144 14.18 -7.06 13.07
CA THR A 144 12.87 -7.66 13.31
C THR A 144 11.82 -6.58 13.48
N VAL A 145 10.61 -6.88 13.00
CA VAL A 145 9.45 -6.00 13.09
C VAL A 145 8.33 -6.70 13.88
N PRO A 146 7.30 -5.99 14.38
CA PRO A 146 6.13 -6.61 14.98
C PRO A 146 5.48 -7.64 14.05
N SER A 147 4.87 -8.68 14.60
CA SER A 147 4.24 -9.77 13.83
C SER A 147 3.06 -9.31 12.98
N ASP A 148 2.44 -8.20 13.32
CA ASP A 148 1.33 -7.54 12.62
C ASP A 148 1.78 -6.39 11.71
N ALA A 149 3.09 -6.19 11.56
CA ALA A 149 3.62 -5.11 10.72
C ALA A 149 3.33 -5.36 9.23
N ASN A 150 2.93 -4.30 8.54
CA ASN A 150 2.70 -4.31 7.10
C ASN A 150 3.94 -3.87 6.30
N TYR A 151 5.12 -4.18 6.82
CA TYR A 151 6.44 -3.89 6.24
C TYR A 151 7.47 -4.89 6.73
N THR A 152 8.59 -4.96 6.03
CA THR A 152 9.82 -5.59 6.46
C THR A 152 10.89 -4.53 6.73
N ALA A 153 11.95 -4.90 7.45
CA ALA A 153 13.08 -4.00 7.70
C ALA A 153 14.41 -4.73 7.52
N GLU A 154 15.40 -3.98 7.06
CA GLU A 154 16.80 -4.38 6.97
C GLU A 154 17.67 -3.38 7.73
N VAL A 155 18.82 -3.80 8.22
CA VAL A 155 19.82 -2.93 8.86
C VAL A 155 21.20 -3.21 8.31
N THR A 156 21.94 -2.14 7.99
CA THR A 156 23.36 -2.16 7.72
C THR A 156 24.08 -1.20 8.65
N TRP A 157 25.40 -1.35 8.81
CA TRP A 157 26.16 -0.58 9.76
C TRP A 157 27.31 0.15 9.09
N GLN A 158 27.47 1.43 9.45
CA GLN A 158 28.57 2.26 9.02
C GLN A 158 29.24 2.91 10.24
N ASP A 159 30.52 3.25 10.12
CA ASP A 159 31.20 4.09 11.07
C ASP A 159 30.81 5.56 10.91
N SER A 160 31.39 6.45 11.73
CA SER A 160 31.11 7.90 11.67
C SER A 160 31.50 8.54 10.34
N ASP A 161 32.40 7.93 9.58
CA ASP A 161 32.89 8.44 8.30
C ASP A 161 32.06 7.89 7.11
N GLY A 162 31.05 7.08 7.39
CA GLY A 162 30.18 6.47 6.38
C GLY A 162 30.75 5.22 5.71
N THR A 163 31.82 4.64 6.30
CA THR A 163 32.42 3.40 5.80
C THR A 163 31.68 2.18 6.39
N ASP A 164 31.37 1.21 5.58
CA ASP A 164 30.69 -0.01 6.03
C ASP A 164 31.55 -0.78 7.04
N VAL A 165 30.92 -1.19 8.14
CA VAL A 165 31.57 -1.95 9.20
C VAL A 165 31.73 -3.40 8.75
N SER A 166 32.97 -3.82 8.56
CA SER A 166 33.33 -5.19 8.12
C SER A 166 33.89 -6.08 9.22
N GLY A 167 34.19 -5.51 10.40
CA GLY A 167 34.72 -6.20 11.57
C GLY A 167 33.85 -6.04 12.80
N ASN A 168 34.41 -6.31 13.98
CA ASN A 168 33.71 -6.07 15.24
C ASN A 168 33.59 -4.57 15.54
N PHE A 169 32.58 -4.19 16.29
CA PHE A 169 32.49 -2.86 16.86
C PHE A 169 33.67 -2.59 17.79
N GLU A 170 34.28 -1.41 17.66
CA GLU A 170 35.42 -1.01 18.45
C GLU A 170 35.00 -0.13 19.64
N TYR A 171 35.85 -0.05 20.67
CA TYR A 171 35.63 0.86 21.79
C TYR A 171 35.81 2.34 21.34
N ASP A 172 35.09 3.24 21.99
CA ASP A 172 35.17 4.69 21.79
C ASP A 172 34.92 5.15 20.34
N LYS A 173 34.16 4.37 19.57
CA LYS A 173 33.71 4.72 18.22
C LYS A 173 32.19 4.90 18.16
N ALA A 174 31.74 5.85 17.35
CA ALA A 174 30.35 6.01 16.99
C ALA A 174 30.02 5.20 15.73
N TYR A 175 28.79 4.68 15.65
CA TYR A 175 28.30 3.90 14.54
C TYR A 175 26.93 4.37 14.11
N ASN A 176 26.66 4.22 12.84
CA ASN A 176 25.37 4.51 12.22
C ASN A 176 24.69 3.21 11.78
N ALA A 177 23.48 2.99 12.26
CA ALA A 177 22.58 1.98 11.69
C ALA A 177 21.79 2.62 10.56
N ILE A 178 21.94 2.06 9.36
CA ILE A 178 21.10 2.41 8.21
C ILE A 178 19.93 1.44 8.22
N ILE A 179 18.74 1.93 8.54
CA ILE A 179 17.51 1.14 8.64
C ILE A 179 16.67 1.40 7.40
N THR A 180 16.47 0.36 6.59
CA THR A 180 15.63 0.41 5.39
C THR A 180 14.31 -0.29 5.69
N ILE A 181 13.19 0.39 5.46
CA ILE A 181 11.83 -0.15 5.62
C ILE A 181 11.21 -0.34 4.24
N LYS A 182 10.73 -1.57 3.99
CA LYS A 182 10.08 -1.97 2.75
C LYS A 182 8.63 -2.38 3.03
N PRO A 183 7.64 -1.60 2.60
CA PRO A 183 6.24 -1.93 2.77
C PRO A 183 5.85 -3.24 2.08
N ASN A 184 4.91 -3.97 2.66
CA ASN A 184 4.28 -5.12 2.02
C ASN A 184 3.35 -4.65 0.90
N THR A 185 2.98 -5.57 0.00
CA THR A 185 2.02 -5.28 -1.08
C THR A 185 0.73 -4.67 -0.54
N GLY A 186 0.26 -3.59 -1.14
CA GLY A 186 -0.92 -2.83 -0.72
C GLY A 186 -0.65 -1.75 0.32
N TYR A 187 0.61 -1.56 0.73
CA TYR A 187 1.04 -0.53 1.68
C TYR A 187 2.13 0.35 1.08
N ALA A 188 2.27 1.55 1.62
CA ALA A 188 3.36 2.48 1.33
C ALA A 188 3.65 3.34 2.57
N LEU A 189 4.88 3.75 2.77
CA LEU A 189 5.20 4.74 3.80
C LEU A 189 4.49 6.06 3.51
N ASP A 190 4.16 6.81 4.55
CA ASP A 190 3.48 8.10 4.39
C ASP A 190 4.45 9.15 3.84
N ASN A 191 4.44 9.31 2.53
CA ASN A 191 5.26 10.29 1.80
C ASN A 191 4.74 11.73 1.88
N THR A 192 3.71 11.98 2.68
CA THR A 192 3.16 13.33 2.92
C THR A 192 3.61 13.88 4.26
N ASN A 193 3.51 13.06 5.32
CA ASN A 193 3.82 13.47 6.69
C ASN A 193 5.10 12.82 7.24
N GLY A 194 5.69 11.88 6.50
CA GLY A 194 6.78 11.05 6.97
C GLY A 194 6.32 9.91 7.89
N VAL A 195 7.27 9.14 8.40
CA VAL A 195 7.02 7.98 9.26
C VAL A 195 7.75 8.14 10.59
N ALA A 196 7.03 8.09 11.70
CA ALA A 196 7.63 8.03 13.03
C ALA A 196 8.24 6.63 13.25
N LEU A 197 9.58 6.56 13.32
CA LEU A 197 10.35 5.34 13.51
C LEU A 197 10.75 5.17 14.97
N THR A 198 10.46 4.01 15.56
CA THR A 198 10.99 3.59 16.86
C THR A 198 11.95 2.43 16.66
N VAL A 199 13.19 2.59 17.14
CA VAL A 199 14.23 1.55 17.09
C VAL A 199 14.45 1.03 18.50
N LYS A 200 14.31 -0.30 18.67
CA LYS A 200 14.45 -1.01 19.95
C LYS A 200 15.66 -1.91 19.93
N ASP A 201 16.29 -2.08 21.09
CA ASP A 201 17.32 -3.11 21.28
C ASP A 201 16.67 -4.48 21.49
N LYS A 202 17.03 -5.45 20.66
CA LYS A 202 16.59 -6.86 20.80
C LYS A 202 17.05 -7.51 22.11
N THR A 203 18.19 -7.06 22.65
CA THR A 203 18.86 -7.69 23.79
C THR A 203 18.48 -7.06 25.13
N ALA A 204 17.88 -5.90 25.11
CA ALA A 204 17.53 -5.19 26.34
C ALA A 204 16.32 -5.85 27.04
N ALA A 205 16.55 -6.40 28.22
CA ALA A 205 15.48 -6.84 29.11
C ALA A 205 14.59 -5.69 29.60
N ASN A 206 14.99 -4.45 29.34
CA ASN A 206 14.29 -3.23 29.76
C ASN A 206 14.30 -2.21 28.61
N PRO A 207 13.15 -1.78 28.08
CA PRO A 207 13.04 -0.94 26.87
C PRO A 207 13.49 0.53 27.06
N GLY A 208 14.23 0.85 28.12
CA GLY A 208 14.64 2.20 28.46
C GLY A 208 15.56 2.92 27.45
N ALA A 209 15.99 2.24 26.40
CA ALA A 209 16.94 2.77 25.41
C ALA A 209 16.36 2.82 23.99
N ASN A 210 15.03 2.91 23.83
CA ASN A 210 14.46 3.09 22.51
C ASN A 210 14.95 4.39 21.88
N LYS A 211 15.41 4.30 20.63
CA LYS A 211 15.69 5.49 19.83
C LYS A 211 14.48 5.82 18.96
N THR A 212 14.17 7.09 18.86
CA THR A 212 13.11 7.59 17.97
C THR A 212 13.72 8.44 16.87
N ALA A 213 13.22 8.29 15.67
CA ALA A 213 13.62 9.06 14.51
C ALA A 213 12.38 9.29 13.62
N THR A 214 12.53 10.11 12.60
CA THR A 214 11.49 10.29 11.58
C THR A 214 12.12 10.01 10.22
N ILE A 215 11.50 9.10 9.45
CA ILE A 215 11.77 9.02 8.02
C ILE A 215 11.01 10.18 7.40
N ALA A 216 11.74 11.16 6.86
CA ALA A 216 11.10 12.33 6.25
C ALA A 216 10.43 11.93 4.92
N SER A 217 9.48 12.74 4.46
CA SER A 217 8.74 12.46 3.22
C SER A 217 9.65 12.38 1.98
N ASP A 218 10.73 13.13 1.98
CA ASP A 218 11.75 13.18 0.94
C ASP A 218 12.78 12.03 1.01
N ASP A 219 12.83 11.31 2.15
CA ASP A 219 13.60 10.08 2.33
C ASP A 219 12.80 8.82 1.87
N ILE A 220 11.59 9.00 1.34
CA ILE A 220 10.72 7.92 0.86
C ILE A 220 10.78 7.90 -0.67
N ASP A 221 11.20 6.78 -1.25
CA ASP A 221 11.36 6.62 -2.68
C ASP A 221 10.03 6.48 -3.44
N ILE A 222 10.10 6.40 -4.77
CA ILE A 222 8.91 6.28 -5.65
C ILE A 222 8.13 4.98 -5.42
N ASP A 223 8.79 3.94 -4.93
CA ASP A 223 8.18 2.64 -4.63
C ASP A 223 7.57 2.62 -3.23
N GLY A 224 7.70 3.72 -2.46
CA GLY A 224 7.16 3.88 -1.13
C GLY A 224 7.99 3.23 -0.03
N ASN A 225 9.26 2.86 -0.31
CA ASN A 225 10.23 2.44 0.70
C ASN A 225 10.87 3.65 1.37
N GLY A 226 11.44 3.49 2.54
CA GLY A 226 12.12 4.57 3.24
C GLY A 226 13.35 4.09 3.98
N GLU A 227 14.34 4.97 4.08
CA GLU A 227 15.59 4.72 4.78
C GLU A 227 15.81 5.77 5.87
N LYS A 228 16.41 5.35 6.99
CA LYS A 228 16.80 6.25 8.07
C LYS A 228 18.10 5.86 8.72
N THR A 229 19.02 6.79 8.79
CA THR A 229 20.24 6.67 9.58
C THR A 229 19.96 6.98 11.05
N VAL A 230 20.30 6.06 11.95
CA VAL A 230 20.21 6.23 13.40
C VAL A 230 21.59 6.07 14.00
N SER A 231 22.08 7.11 14.68
CA SER A 231 23.44 7.12 15.26
C SER A 231 23.46 6.49 16.64
N PHE A 232 24.51 5.73 16.89
CA PHE A 232 24.85 5.08 18.14
C PHE A 232 26.25 5.52 18.57
N ASP A 233 26.35 5.96 19.81
CA ASP A 233 27.62 6.27 20.44
C ASP A 233 28.08 5.05 21.23
N ALA A 234 29.22 4.48 20.89
CA ALA A 234 29.79 3.31 21.59
C ALA A 234 30.25 3.63 23.03
N THR A 235 30.40 4.91 23.36
CA THR A 235 30.67 5.32 24.74
C THR A 235 29.46 5.14 25.66
N ALA A 236 28.26 4.96 25.09
CA ALA A 236 27.03 4.69 25.85
C ALA A 236 26.88 3.22 26.23
N SER A 237 27.69 2.30 25.73
CA SER A 237 27.81 0.96 26.30
C SER A 237 28.47 1.15 27.67
N THR A 238 27.71 0.83 28.72
CA THR A 238 28.16 0.84 30.13
C THR A 238 29.66 0.56 30.22
N PRO A 239 30.46 1.44 30.85
CA PRO A 239 31.82 1.08 31.16
C PRO A 239 31.73 -0.30 31.79
N ILE A 240 32.61 -1.21 31.41
CA ILE A 240 32.86 -2.39 32.20
C ILE A 240 33.31 -1.84 33.54
N SER A 241 32.39 -1.63 34.47
CA SER A 241 32.74 -1.64 35.88
C SER A 241 33.05 -3.12 36.12
N ALA A 242 34.27 -3.52 35.76
CA ALA A 242 34.91 -4.60 36.40
C ALA A 242 34.95 -4.18 37.87
N SER A 243 33.96 -4.59 38.64
CA SER A 243 34.15 -4.77 40.06
C SER A 243 35.21 -5.87 40.10
N ILE A 244 36.47 -5.47 40.16
CA ILE A 244 37.56 -6.35 40.55
C ILE A 244 37.27 -6.64 42.01
N SER A 245 36.47 -7.67 42.26
CA SER A 245 36.15 -8.14 43.62
C SER A 245 37.28 -8.96 44.18
N ASP A 246 38.29 -9.23 43.36
CA ASP A 246 39.51 -9.89 43.81
C ASP A 246 40.55 -8.82 44.13
N SER A 247 40.99 -8.79 45.38
CA SER A 247 42.13 -8.04 45.79
C SER A 247 43.37 -8.60 45.04
N PHE A 248 43.85 -7.87 44.03
CA PHE A 248 45.16 -8.20 43.45
C PHE A 248 46.22 -7.68 44.46
N ASP A 249 46.95 -8.61 45.03
CA ASP A 249 48.18 -8.28 45.77
C ASP A 249 49.24 -7.84 44.73
N LEU A 250 49.38 -6.56 44.55
CA LEU A 250 50.48 -5.98 43.78
C LEU A 250 51.71 -5.90 44.68
N TYR A 251 52.70 -6.66 44.36
CA TYR A 251 54.01 -6.54 45.01
C TYR A 251 54.90 -5.60 44.17
N ASP A 252 55.50 -4.64 44.84
CA ASP A 252 56.57 -3.87 44.23
C ASP A 252 57.86 -4.69 44.17
N LYS A 253 58.87 -4.15 43.53
CA LYS A 253 60.21 -4.80 43.44
C LYS A 253 60.88 -5.07 44.80
N ASN A 254 60.32 -4.64 45.91
CA ASN A 254 60.81 -4.85 47.26
C ASN A 254 59.86 -5.73 48.10
N ASP A 255 58.94 -6.47 47.46
CA ASP A 255 57.96 -7.32 48.12
C ASP A 255 57.00 -6.58 49.06
N VAL A 256 56.75 -5.28 48.84
CA VAL A 256 55.78 -4.48 49.60
C VAL A 256 54.41 -4.65 48.94
N ASN A 257 53.45 -5.19 49.71
CA ASN A 257 52.05 -5.29 49.28
C ASN A 257 51.43 -3.88 49.16
N ILE A 258 50.95 -3.53 47.98
CA ILE A 258 50.24 -2.31 47.73
C ILE A 258 48.76 -2.66 47.60
N THR A 259 47.95 -2.31 48.57
CA THR A 259 46.49 -2.39 48.52
C THR A 259 45.98 -1.12 47.80
N LEU A 260 45.31 -1.30 46.68
CA LEU A 260 44.64 -0.23 45.96
C LEU A 260 43.23 -0.01 46.51
#